data_0675f1fff0411482a11c1759912442b9
#
_entry.id   0675f1fff0411482a11c1759912442b9
#
_cell.length_a   1.000
_cell.length_b   1.000
_cell.length_c   1.000
_cell.angle_alpha   90.00
_cell.angle_beta   90.00
_cell.angle_gamma   90.00
#
_symmetry.space_group_name_H-M   'P 1'
#
loop_
_entity.id
_entity.type
_entity.pdbx_description
1 polymer ?
#
loop_
_entity_poly.entity_id
_entity_poly.type
_entity_poly.pdbx_seq_one_letter_code
_entity_poly.pdbx_strand_id
1 'polypeptide(L)'
;MVRPLPVKRDFGYTGSMPRRAARLKLILQLLPVILVAVAGIVGAAQLEVVRQFLAGASGTPANIVVDARAEIGPMTKPWRNLAQGGEMSNWRIAPIKGKVSALNPEYIRLDHLYSFYDIVQRDGDTLRFDFSKIDPLIDDITSTGAKPYLALSYMPSTIASDGQITSPPVKWEYWQETVRATIQHFSGDKKIPNVIYEVWNEPDLFGGWKTYGDRNYLNLYSYADRGQKQVRGAQPYQFGGPAITALYKNWFDTLTKQAQQNGWRMDFFSWHRYNKDVEQFRKDFEQAAQWKAANPGLTNLQLHITEYGHDSNNHPGYDTGYGAAHTAATSIEMVGSIDRAFVFEVEDGKDPKGQERWGRWGLLTNQEFGANIKPRYLALRLMNRITGNRLQLTGKGTWVKAVAAKNGLFTEMLLANYDQFGAHAENVPITFKNVFPSSYQLEITDLGGSTRRVPLATTAAELATNVFMPANSVMFLRLVPTPGAAVPAPAAP
;
A
#
# COMPACT_ATOMS: atom_id res chain seq x y z
N MET A 1 86.50 -47.74 -16.29
CA MET A 1 86.00 -48.75 -17.26
C MET A 1 84.88 -49.55 -16.60
N VAL A 2 83.79 -49.64 -17.14
CA VAL A 2 82.61 -50.44 -16.96
C VAL A 2 81.32 -49.57 -17.06
N ARG A 3 80.63 -49.70 -18.17
CA ARG A 3 79.27 -49.07 -18.40
C ARG A 3 78.20 -49.91 -17.67
N PRO A 4 77.22 -49.28 -17.05
CA PRO A 4 76.04 -50.02 -16.65
C PRO A 4 74.94 -49.96 -17.74
N LEU A 5 74.16 -51.04 -17.82
CA LEU A 5 73.09 -51.36 -18.75
C LEU A 5 71.78 -50.53 -18.49
N PRO A 6 70.86 -50.42 -19.42
CA PRO A 6 69.69 -49.54 -19.30
C PRO A 6 68.54 -50.20 -18.54
N VAL A 7 67.84 -49.40 -17.70
CA VAL A 7 66.64 -49.76 -16.94
C VAL A 7 65.44 -49.71 -17.89
N LYS A 8 64.64 -50.80 -17.90
CA LYS A 8 63.31 -50.90 -18.54
C LYS A 8 62.33 -49.89 -17.93
N ARG A 9 61.72 -49.09 -18.77
CA ARG A 9 60.56 -48.28 -18.41
C ARG A 9 59.29 -49.14 -18.61
N ASP A 10 58.56 -49.35 -17.49
CA ASP A 10 57.21 -49.88 -17.54
C ASP A 10 56.26 -48.80 -18.05
N PHE A 11 55.57 -49.07 -19.11
CA PHE A 11 54.46 -48.28 -19.64
C PHE A 11 53.19 -48.66 -18.89
N GLY A 12 52.80 -47.83 -17.88
CA GLY A 12 51.48 -47.92 -17.29
C GLY A 12 50.43 -47.39 -18.23
N TYR A 13 49.56 -48.23 -18.71
CA TYR A 13 48.35 -47.89 -19.46
C TYR A 13 47.35 -47.23 -18.52
N THR A 14 47.23 -45.91 -18.51
CA THR A 14 46.08 -45.21 -17.93
C THR A 14 44.98 -45.12 -19.01
N GLY A 15 44.06 -46.08 -18.96
CA GLY A 15 42.91 -46.07 -19.84
C GLY A 15 41.98 -44.88 -19.52
N SER A 16 42.03 -43.82 -20.30
CA SER A 16 41.03 -42.74 -20.26
C SER A 16 39.71 -43.30 -20.77
N MET A 17 38.68 -43.33 -19.89
CA MET A 17 37.32 -43.67 -20.31
C MET A 17 36.87 -42.77 -21.47
N PRO A 18 36.23 -43.30 -22.51
CA PRO A 18 35.77 -42.49 -23.60
C PRO A 18 34.73 -41.47 -23.10
N ARG A 19 34.90 -40.20 -23.48
CA ARG A 19 34.06 -39.05 -23.07
C ARG A 19 32.54 -39.31 -23.21
N ARG A 20 32.11 -40.23 -24.03
CA ARG A 20 30.69 -40.66 -24.18
C ARG A 20 30.18 -41.47 -22.96
N ALA A 21 30.99 -42.36 -22.39
CA ALA A 21 30.59 -43.14 -21.23
C ALA A 21 30.50 -42.30 -19.94
N ALA A 22 31.39 -41.30 -19.80
CA ALA A 22 31.32 -40.35 -18.67
C ALA A 22 30.05 -39.44 -18.74
N ARG A 23 29.67 -38.99 -19.91
CA ARG A 23 28.41 -38.22 -20.12
C ARG A 23 27.17 -39.05 -19.87
N LEU A 24 27.14 -40.31 -20.30
CA LEU A 24 26.00 -41.20 -20.03
C LEU A 24 25.86 -41.50 -18.55
N LYS A 25 26.95 -41.67 -17.82
CA LYS A 25 26.96 -41.91 -16.36
C LYS A 25 26.47 -40.67 -15.61
N LEU A 26 26.86 -39.47 -16.04
CA LEU A 26 26.37 -38.19 -15.45
C LEU A 26 24.87 -37.99 -15.71
N ILE A 27 24.38 -38.29 -16.91
CA ILE A 27 22.94 -38.20 -17.23
C ILE A 27 22.14 -39.20 -16.38
N LEU A 28 22.61 -40.44 -16.25
CA LEU A 28 21.94 -41.45 -15.42
C LEU A 28 21.93 -41.09 -13.90
N GLN A 29 22.94 -40.35 -13.43
CA GLN A 29 22.99 -39.87 -12.04
C GLN A 29 22.08 -38.65 -11.81
N LEU A 30 21.87 -37.79 -12.82
CA LEU A 30 21.01 -36.61 -12.74
C LEU A 30 19.53 -36.93 -12.99
N LEU A 31 19.22 -38.04 -13.68
CA LEU A 31 17.85 -38.41 -14.03
C LEU A 31 16.91 -38.54 -12.80
N PRO A 32 17.29 -39.20 -11.70
CA PRO A 32 16.44 -39.27 -10.50
C PRO A 32 16.25 -37.90 -9.84
N VAL A 33 17.25 -37.03 -9.84
CA VAL A 33 17.13 -35.68 -9.29
C VAL A 33 16.15 -34.84 -10.13
N ILE A 34 16.22 -34.96 -11.46
CA ILE A 34 15.29 -34.26 -12.36
C ILE A 34 13.88 -34.83 -12.17
N LEU A 35 13.70 -36.14 -12.04
CA LEU A 35 12.39 -36.75 -11.81
C LEU A 35 11.78 -36.32 -10.47
N VAL A 36 12.57 -36.23 -9.41
CA VAL A 36 12.11 -35.74 -8.10
C VAL A 36 11.73 -34.26 -8.18
N ALA A 37 12.52 -33.44 -8.88
CA ALA A 37 12.21 -32.03 -9.08
C ALA A 37 10.92 -31.84 -9.89
N VAL A 38 10.73 -32.60 -10.99
CA VAL A 38 9.51 -32.56 -11.80
C VAL A 38 8.30 -33.07 -10.99
N ALA A 39 8.44 -34.15 -10.22
CA ALA A 39 7.38 -34.64 -9.34
C ALA A 39 7.02 -33.62 -8.25
N GLY A 40 8.03 -32.93 -7.70
CA GLY A 40 7.82 -31.81 -6.75
C GLY A 40 7.05 -30.64 -7.36
N ILE A 41 7.39 -30.23 -8.58
CA ILE A 41 6.69 -29.15 -9.30
C ILE A 41 5.25 -29.58 -9.65
N VAL A 42 5.04 -30.80 -10.14
CA VAL A 42 3.70 -31.33 -10.44
C VAL A 42 2.88 -31.46 -9.16
N GLY A 43 3.47 -31.96 -8.07
CA GLY A 43 2.82 -32.04 -6.76
C GLY A 43 2.43 -30.66 -6.21
N ALA A 44 3.30 -29.66 -6.34
CA ALA A 44 3.00 -28.29 -5.94
C ALA A 44 1.86 -27.68 -6.78
N ALA A 45 1.85 -27.91 -8.08
CA ALA A 45 0.77 -27.47 -8.97
C ALA A 45 -0.58 -28.14 -8.65
N GLN A 46 -0.55 -29.44 -8.34
CA GLN A 46 -1.77 -30.17 -7.90
C GLN A 46 -2.27 -29.69 -6.54
N LEU A 47 -1.37 -29.36 -5.59
CA LEU A 47 -1.74 -28.76 -4.31
C LEU A 47 -2.37 -27.37 -4.50
N GLU A 48 -1.89 -26.59 -5.43
CA GLU A 48 -2.46 -25.27 -5.75
C GLU A 48 -3.88 -25.40 -6.32
N VAL A 49 -4.09 -26.32 -7.27
CA VAL A 49 -5.42 -26.61 -7.84
C VAL A 49 -6.39 -27.11 -6.75
N VAL A 50 -5.94 -27.97 -5.85
CA VAL A 50 -6.74 -28.44 -4.72
C VAL A 50 -7.07 -27.30 -3.76
N ARG A 51 -6.11 -26.43 -3.44
CA ARG A 51 -6.34 -25.24 -2.62
C ARG A 51 -7.34 -24.27 -3.27
N GLN A 52 -7.23 -24.03 -4.57
CA GLN A 52 -8.18 -23.20 -5.33
C GLN A 52 -9.59 -23.78 -5.27
N PHE A 53 -9.72 -25.10 -5.47
CA PHE A 53 -11.00 -25.81 -5.39
C PHE A 53 -11.60 -25.72 -3.98
N LEU A 54 -10.81 -25.98 -2.94
CA LEU A 54 -11.27 -25.91 -1.55
C LEU A 54 -11.59 -24.46 -1.13
N ALA A 55 -10.82 -23.47 -1.55
CA ALA A 55 -11.10 -22.07 -1.31
C ALA A 55 -12.42 -21.65 -1.98
N GLY A 56 -12.64 -22.08 -3.23
CA GLY A 56 -13.92 -21.85 -3.95
C GLY A 56 -15.10 -22.56 -3.29
N ALA A 57 -14.89 -23.73 -2.70
CA ALA A 57 -15.94 -24.49 -2.02
C ALA A 57 -16.28 -23.98 -0.60
N SER A 58 -15.39 -23.23 0.04
CA SER A 58 -15.56 -22.73 1.41
C SER A 58 -15.96 -21.26 1.51
N GLY A 59 -15.94 -20.53 0.40
CA GLY A 59 -16.29 -19.09 0.38
C GLY A 59 -17.77 -18.84 0.50
N THR A 60 -18.12 -17.70 1.10
CA THR A 60 -19.51 -17.22 1.20
C THR A 60 -19.79 -16.26 0.05
N PRO A 61 -20.75 -16.56 -0.83
CA PRO A 61 -21.20 -15.62 -1.86
C PRO A 61 -21.77 -14.33 -1.25
N ALA A 62 -21.63 -13.24 -1.96
CA ALA A 62 -22.23 -11.98 -1.54
C ALA A 62 -23.76 -11.97 -1.76
N ASN A 63 -24.46 -11.32 -0.82
CA ASN A 63 -25.89 -11.00 -0.94
C ASN A 63 -26.08 -9.60 -0.33
N ILE A 64 -25.80 -8.57 -1.13
CA ILE A 64 -25.65 -7.20 -0.65
C ILE A 64 -27.03 -6.59 -0.34
N VAL A 65 -27.17 -6.08 0.88
CA VAL A 65 -28.34 -5.30 1.29
C VAL A 65 -27.89 -3.91 1.72
N VAL A 66 -28.44 -2.88 1.06
CA VAL A 66 -28.19 -1.47 1.36
C VAL A 66 -29.44 -0.83 1.89
N ASP A 67 -29.37 -0.20 3.05
CA ASP A 67 -30.45 0.66 3.55
C ASP A 67 -30.26 2.09 3.02
N ALA A 68 -31.11 2.51 2.08
CA ALA A 68 -31.01 3.79 1.39
C ALA A 68 -31.27 5.03 2.28
N ARG A 69 -31.66 4.83 3.56
CA ARG A 69 -31.95 5.89 4.53
C ARG A 69 -31.07 5.82 5.79
N ALA A 70 -30.40 4.72 6.06
CA ALA A 70 -29.57 4.54 7.24
C ALA A 70 -28.16 5.09 7.00
N GLU A 71 -27.98 6.39 7.15
CA GLU A 71 -26.68 7.04 7.08
C GLU A 71 -25.87 6.79 8.37
N ILE A 72 -24.62 6.36 8.24
CA ILE A 72 -23.75 5.96 9.37
C ILE A 72 -22.46 6.81 9.45
N GLY A 73 -22.46 7.97 8.84
CA GLY A 73 -21.37 8.94 8.89
C GLY A 73 -20.80 9.30 7.51
N PRO A 74 -19.80 10.17 7.43
CA PRO A 74 -19.23 10.61 6.16
C PRO A 74 -18.52 9.46 5.42
N MET A 75 -18.50 9.54 4.09
CA MET A 75 -17.72 8.64 3.25
C MET A 75 -16.23 9.05 3.32
N THR A 76 -15.47 8.39 4.19
CA THR A 76 -14.01 8.55 4.22
C THR A 76 -13.37 7.86 3.03
N LYS A 77 -12.25 8.39 2.55
CA LYS A 77 -11.56 7.89 1.36
C LYS A 77 -10.08 7.64 1.68
N PRO A 78 -9.75 6.58 2.44
CA PRO A 78 -8.36 6.31 2.84
C PRO A 78 -7.41 6.19 1.64
N TRP A 79 -7.91 5.75 0.48
CA TRP A 79 -7.14 5.61 -0.77
C TRP A 79 -6.71 6.93 -1.44
N ARG A 80 -7.10 8.09 -0.91
CA ARG A 80 -6.63 9.40 -1.40
C ARG A 80 -5.25 9.78 -0.87
N ASN A 81 -4.60 8.90 -0.12
CA ASN A 81 -3.23 9.10 0.29
C ASN A 81 -2.34 8.20 -0.56
N LEU A 82 -1.30 8.78 -1.13
CA LEU A 82 -0.36 8.11 -2.02
C LEU A 82 1.04 8.14 -1.40
N ALA A 83 1.85 7.12 -1.66
CA ALA A 83 3.25 7.10 -1.28
C ALA A 83 4.14 7.05 -2.52
N GLN A 84 5.37 7.51 -2.41
CA GLN A 84 6.44 7.26 -3.37
C GLN A 84 7.67 6.77 -2.62
N GLY A 85 8.21 5.67 -3.08
CA GLY A 85 9.37 5.02 -2.48
C GLY A 85 10.69 5.53 -3.05
N GLY A 86 11.76 4.84 -2.65
CA GLY A 86 13.12 5.25 -2.82
C GLY A 86 13.87 4.75 -4.04
N GLU A 87 13.21 4.43 -5.13
CA GLU A 87 13.89 3.91 -6.32
C GLU A 87 14.56 4.98 -7.18
N MET A 88 14.22 6.27 -6.98
CA MET A 88 14.73 7.36 -7.81
C MET A 88 15.04 8.63 -6.99
N SER A 89 16.31 9.00 -6.92
CA SER A 89 16.78 10.17 -6.17
C SER A 89 16.43 11.54 -6.78
N ASN A 90 15.92 11.58 -7.99
CA ASN A 90 15.58 12.82 -8.69
C ASN A 90 14.12 12.83 -9.18
N TRP A 91 13.28 12.04 -8.56
CA TRP A 91 11.88 11.95 -8.89
C TRP A 91 11.15 13.29 -8.76
N ARG A 92 10.25 13.59 -9.71
CA ARG A 92 9.47 14.82 -9.76
C ARG A 92 8.04 14.52 -10.18
N ILE A 93 7.08 15.20 -9.58
CA ILE A 93 5.67 15.12 -9.97
C ILE A 93 5.35 16.02 -11.17
N ALA A 94 6.09 17.10 -11.38
CA ALA A 94 5.80 18.09 -12.43
C ALA A 94 5.48 17.47 -13.80
N PRO A 95 6.23 16.46 -14.32
CA PRO A 95 5.92 15.85 -15.63
C PRO A 95 4.61 15.06 -15.66
N ILE A 96 4.17 14.54 -14.52
CA ILE A 96 2.97 13.69 -14.36
C ILE A 96 1.86 14.39 -13.57
N LYS A 97 2.01 15.67 -13.26
CA LYS A 97 1.11 16.45 -12.40
C LYS A 97 -0.36 16.28 -12.74
N GLY A 98 -0.73 16.35 -14.02
CA GLY A 98 -2.12 16.19 -14.45
C GLY A 98 -2.71 14.83 -14.07
N LYS A 99 -1.91 13.76 -14.18
CA LYS A 99 -2.34 12.40 -13.80
C LYS A 99 -2.47 12.27 -12.27
N VAL A 100 -1.54 12.82 -11.50
CA VAL A 100 -1.57 12.80 -10.04
C VAL A 100 -2.75 13.62 -9.51
N SER A 101 -2.94 14.86 -9.99
CA SER A 101 -4.06 15.73 -9.58
C SER A 101 -5.43 15.12 -9.89
N ALA A 102 -5.55 14.35 -10.99
CA ALA A 102 -6.79 13.66 -11.35
C ALA A 102 -7.21 12.55 -10.36
N LEU A 103 -6.30 12.10 -9.51
CA LEU A 103 -6.58 11.21 -8.38
C LEU A 103 -7.07 11.97 -7.14
N ASN A 104 -7.01 13.31 -7.15
CA ASN A 104 -7.40 14.17 -6.03
C ASN A 104 -6.76 13.71 -4.70
N PRO A 105 -5.42 13.60 -4.63
CA PRO A 105 -4.75 13.11 -3.43
C PRO A 105 -4.92 14.07 -2.26
N GLU A 106 -5.01 13.53 -1.03
CA GLU A 106 -5.01 14.33 0.20
C GLU A 106 -3.58 14.52 0.72
N TYR A 107 -2.81 13.44 0.72
CA TYR A 107 -1.39 13.44 1.09
C TYR A 107 -0.57 12.66 0.07
N ILE A 108 0.69 13.07 -0.09
CA ILE A 108 1.72 12.29 -0.78
C ILE A 108 2.89 12.09 0.18
N ARG A 109 3.17 10.82 0.52
CA ARG A 109 4.26 10.41 1.40
C ARG A 109 5.54 10.23 0.61
N LEU A 110 6.64 10.75 1.15
CA LEU A 110 7.99 10.53 0.66
C LEU A 110 8.81 9.85 1.76
N ASP A 111 9.55 8.84 1.39
CA ASP A 111 10.65 8.31 2.17
C ASP A 111 12.00 8.81 1.60
N HIS A 112 13.15 8.28 2.06
CA HIS A 112 14.48 8.67 1.59
C HIS A 112 14.80 10.19 1.64
N LEU A 113 14.12 10.94 2.52
CA LEU A 113 14.22 12.40 2.58
C LEU A 113 15.67 12.89 2.67
N TYR A 114 16.51 12.26 3.48
CA TYR A 114 17.88 12.71 3.70
C TYR A 114 18.92 12.03 2.81
N SER A 115 18.66 10.79 2.39
CA SER A 115 19.63 10.03 1.61
C SER A 115 19.68 10.44 0.13
N PHE A 116 18.59 11.04 -0.40
CA PHE A 116 18.50 11.40 -1.81
C PHE A 116 18.78 12.87 -2.11
N TYR A 117 18.61 13.77 -1.13
CA TYR A 117 18.62 15.22 -1.41
C TYR A 117 19.79 15.95 -0.76
N ASP A 118 20.74 15.24 -0.13
CA ASP A 118 21.96 15.78 0.49
C ASP A 118 21.68 16.99 1.42
N ILE A 119 20.54 16.93 2.13
CA ILE A 119 20.04 18.06 2.95
C ILE A 119 21.04 18.44 4.03
N VAL A 120 21.76 17.47 4.61
CA VAL A 120 22.61 17.67 5.78
C VAL A 120 24.07 17.62 5.38
N GLN A 121 24.77 18.71 5.59
CA GLN A 121 26.23 18.84 5.45
C GLN A 121 26.86 19.05 6.82
N ARG A 122 28.05 18.50 7.05
CA ARG A 122 28.77 18.61 8.31
C ARG A 122 30.22 19.05 8.08
N ASP A 123 30.64 20.09 8.82
CA ASP A 123 32.00 20.57 8.88
C ASP A 123 32.46 20.60 10.36
N GLY A 124 33.25 19.64 10.77
CA GLY A 124 33.55 19.38 12.18
C GLY A 124 32.29 19.09 13.00
N ASP A 125 31.99 19.97 13.94
CA ASP A 125 30.79 19.88 14.79
C ASP A 125 29.63 20.78 14.29
N THR A 126 29.82 21.50 13.18
CA THR A 126 28.81 22.41 12.62
C THR A 126 27.98 21.69 11.55
N LEU A 127 26.68 21.77 11.67
CA LEU A 127 25.74 21.32 10.64
C LEU A 127 25.28 22.49 9.78
N ARG A 128 25.15 22.23 8.49
CA ARG A 128 24.52 23.12 7.52
C ARG A 128 23.42 22.36 6.80
N PHE A 129 22.34 23.07 6.46
CA PHE A 129 21.15 22.48 5.84
C PHE A 129 20.88 23.13 4.50
N ASP A 130 20.77 22.32 3.46
CA ASP A 130 20.42 22.76 2.10
C ASP A 130 19.19 21.98 1.59
N PHE A 131 18.04 22.65 1.52
CA PHE A 131 16.79 22.07 1.05
C PHE A 131 16.53 22.34 -0.43
N SER A 132 17.45 23.00 -1.15
CA SER A 132 17.25 23.42 -2.54
C SER A 132 16.93 22.28 -3.51
N LYS A 133 17.40 21.07 -3.24
CA LYS A 133 17.15 19.88 -4.08
C LYS A 133 15.77 19.29 -3.86
N ILE A 134 15.22 19.35 -2.64
CA ILE A 134 13.92 18.76 -2.31
C ILE A 134 12.77 19.76 -2.45
N ASP A 135 13.01 21.05 -2.24
CA ASP A 135 11.98 22.08 -2.32
C ASP A 135 11.12 22.00 -3.59
N PRO A 136 11.70 21.81 -4.79
CA PRO A 136 10.90 21.68 -6.00
C PRO A 136 9.93 20.50 -5.98
N LEU A 137 10.28 19.38 -5.33
CA LEU A 137 9.37 18.24 -5.20
C LEU A 137 8.24 18.53 -4.20
N ILE A 138 8.54 19.21 -3.10
CA ILE A 138 7.50 19.64 -2.14
C ILE A 138 6.53 20.64 -2.79
N ASP A 139 7.04 21.56 -3.61
CA ASP A 139 6.23 22.49 -4.40
C ASP A 139 5.38 21.75 -5.45
N ASP A 140 5.92 20.70 -6.08
CA ASP A 140 5.16 19.82 -6.97
C ASP A 140 4.00 19.16 -6.22
N ILE A 141 4.24 18.56 -5.03
CA ILE A 141 3.20 17.92 -4.21
C ILE A 141 2.08 18.92 -3.91
N THR A 142 2.42 20.08 -3.36
CA THR A 142 1.42 21.09 -2.99
C THR A 142 0.64 21.60 -4.20
N SER A 143 1.28 21.68 -5.37
CA SER A 143 0.67 22.09 -6.63
C SER A 143 -0.38 21.10 -7.16
N THR A 144 -0.39 19.84 -6.69
CA THR A 144 -1.46 18.86 -6.99
C THR A 144 -2.70 19.02 -6.11
N GLY A 145 -2.63 19.87 -5.09
CA GLY A 145 -3.63 19.99 -4.02
C GLY A 145 -3.38 19.05 -2.82
N ALA A 146 -2.37 18.19 -2.90
CA ALA A 146 -1.97 17.33 -1.80
C ALA A 146 -1.11 18.06 -0.77
N LYS A 147 -1.01 17.47 0.43
CA LYS A 147 -0.10 17.89 1.50
C LYS A 147 1.08 16.94 1.59
N PRO A 148 2.27 17.40 1.96
CA PRO A 148 3.41 16.53 2.18
C PRO A 148 3.22 15.65 3.44
N TYR A 149 3.61 14.38 3.32
CA TYR A 149 3.81 13.44 4.41
C TYR A 149 5.25 12.96 4.31
N LEU A 150 6.10 13.32 5.26
CA LEU A 150 7.54 13.20 5.15
C LEU A 150 8.06 12.19 6.18
N ALA A 151 8.54 11.04 5.70
CA ALA A 151 9.32 10.15 6.53
C ALA A 151 10.70 10.76 6.77
N LEU A 152 11.02 11.06 8.03
CA LEU A 152 12.32 11.59 8.47
C LEU A 152 13.35 10.45 8.42
N SER A 153 13.77 10.08 7.22
CA SER A 153 14.61 8.93 6.88
C SER A 153 15.41 9.19 5.59
N TYR A 154 16.52 8.51 5.40
CA TYR A 154 17.23 7.73 6.40
C TYR A 154 18.25 8.60 7.12
N MET A 155 19.20 8.02 7.89
CA MET A 155 20.25 8.83 8.53
C MET A 155 21.10 9.54 7.46
N PRO A 156 21.28 10.86 7.51
CA PRO A 156 22.22 11.52 6.61
C PRO A 156 23.62 10.90 6.76
N SER A 157 24.24 10.50 5.65
CA SER A 157 25.56 9.84 5.67
C SER A 157 26.64 10.68 6.36
N THR A 158 26.50 12.00 6.31
CA THR A 158 27.43 12.97 6.93
C THR A 158 27.40 12.95 8.45
N ILE A 159 26.32 12.49 9.06
CA ILE A 159 26.18 12.36 10.53
C ILE A 159 26.07 10.90 10.99
N ALA A 160 25.97 9.93 10.10
CA ALA A 160 25.94 8.51 10.42
C ALA A 160 27.31 8.05 10.98
N SER A 161 27.28 7.16 11.99
CA SER A 161 28.49 6.72 12.71
C SER A 161 29.52 6.01 11.83
N ASP A 162 29.09 5.36 10.77
CA ASP A 162 29.91 4.64 9.80
C ASP A 162 29.66 5.09 8.34
N GLY A 163 28.94 6.21 8.15
CA GLY A 163 28.57 6.72 6.85
C GLY A 163 27.39 5.99 6.18
N GLN A 164 26.85 4.95 6.79
CA GLN A 164 25.71 4.20 6.24
C GLN A 164 24.38 4.84 6.65
N ILE A 165 23.48 4.98 5.70
CA ILE A 165 22.18 5.63 5.91
C ILE A 165 21.25 4.90 6.91
N THR A 166 21.57 3.68 7.28
CA THR A 166 20.80 2.89 8.26
C THR A 166 21.44 2.85 9.65
N SER A 167 22.59 3.52 9.86
CA SER A 167 23.33 3.49 11.12
C SER A 167 22.89 4.61 12.08
N PRO A 168 23.16 4.47 13.39
CA PRO A 168 22.96 5.55 14.34
C PRO A 168 23.83 6.78 14.01
N PRO A 169 23.45 7.97 14.50
CA PRO A 169 24.28 9.16 14.31
C PRO A 169 25.55 9.11 15.19
N VAL A 170 26.62 9.79 14.77
CA VAL A 170 27.84 10.01 15.58
C VAL A 170 27.51 10.68 16.90
N LYS A 171 26.61 11.67 16.86
CA LYS A 171 26.04 12.36 18.03
C LYS A 171 24.52 12.46 17.85
N TRP A 172 23.77 12.10 18.86
CA TRP A 172 22.30 12.16 18.81
C TRP A 172 21.76 13.58 18.64
N GLU A 173 22.52 14.59 19.10
CA GLU A 173 22.20 16.01 18.94
C GLU A 173 22.21 16.41 17.45
N TYR A 174 22.99 15.75 16.60
CA TYR A 174 22.94 16.00 15.15
C TYR A 174 21.63 15.53 14.54
N TRP A 175 21.13 14.38 14.97
CA TRP A 175 19.81 13.91 14.57
C TRP A 175 18.70 14.85 15.05
N GLN A 176 18.75 15.26 16.32
CA GLN A 176 17.81 16.23 16.87
C GLN A 176 17.79 17.52 16.04
N GLU A 177 18.94 18.08 15.72
CA GLU A 177 19.06 19.32 14.95
C GLU A 177 18.61 19.13 13.51
N THR A 178 18.85 17.97 12.88
CA THR A 178 18.36 17.60 11.56
C THR A 178 16.84 17.64 11.53
N VAL A 179 16.18 16.99 12.49
CA VAL A 179 14.70 16.99 12.60
C VAL A 179 14.17 18.40 12.85
N ARG A 180 14.79 19.16 13.77
CA ARG A 180 14.42 20.55 14.03
C ARG A 180 14.49 21.41 12.76
N ALA A 181 15.61 21.36 12.06
CA ALA A 181 15.83 22.15 10.84
C ALA A 181 14.83 21.79 9.74
N THR A 182 14.51 20.50 9.57
CA THR A 182 13.55 20.02 8.57
C THR A 182 12.14 20.55 8.84
N ILE A 183 11.64 20.42 10.08
CA ILE A 183 10.31 20.91 10.45
C ILE A 183 10.26 22.45 10.42
N GLN A 184 11.34 23.11 10.87
CA GLN A 184 11.47 24.56 10.80
C GLN A 184 11.40 25.06 9.37
N HIS A 185 12.10 24.40 8.44
CA HIS A 185 12.12 24.77 7.02
C HIS A 185 10.71 24.67 6.41
N PHE A 186 10.07 23.51 6.46
CA PHE A 186 8.80 23.30 5.76
C PHE A 186 7.63 23.96 6.48
N SER A 187 7.44 23.69 7.76
CA SER A 187 6.28 24.20 8.51
C SER A 187 6.52 25.57 9.10
N GLY A 188 7.76 25.91 9.48
CA GLY A 188 8.14 27.21 10.06
C GLY A 188 8.37 28.30 9.01
N ASP A 189 9.34 28.12 8.12
CA ASP A 189 9.82 29.17 7.22
C ASP A 189 8.99 29.22 5.92
N LYS A 190 8.79 28.05 5.26
CA LYS A 190 7.92 27.95 4.07
C LYS A 190 6.43 28.03 4.40
N LYS A 191 6.04 27.96 5.68
CA LYS A 191 4.65 28.05 6.14
C LYS A 191 3.70 27.03 5.51
N ILE A 192 4.17 25.84 5.18
CA ILE A 192 3.33 24.77 4.64
C ILE A 192 2.46 24.20 5.78
N PRO A 193 1.12 24.31 5.70
CA PRO A 193 0.25 23.82 6.75
C PRO A 193 -0.02 22.32 6.64
N ASN A 194 -0.27 21.69 7.79
CA ASN A 194 -0.70 20.30 7.91
C ASN A 194 0.28 19.29 7.29
N VAL A 195 1.58 19.57 7.29
CA VAL A 195 2.61 18.58 6.99
C VAL A 195 2.55 17.47 8.05
N ILE A 196 2.77 16.25 7.66
CA ILE A 196 2.91 15.12 8.59
C ILE A 196 4.37 14.65 8.56
N TYR A 197 4.98 14.51 9.74
CA TYR A 197 6.35 14.03 9.90
C TYR A 197 6.33 12.68 10.60
N GLU A 198 6.90 11.68 9.95
CA GLU A 198 6.99 10.29 10.42
C GLU A 198 8.43 9.96 10.75
N VAL A 199 8.69 9.48 11.97
CA VAL A 199 10.07 9.20 12.40
C VAL A 199 10.51 7.87 11.83
N TRP A 200 11.40 7.93 10.82
CA TRP A 200 11.98 6.82 10.09
C TRP A 200 11.05 6.15 9.07
N ASN A 201 11.58 5.09 8.41
CA ASN A 201 10.89 4.18 7.50
C ASN A 201 11.39 2.76 7.75
N GLU A 202 10.49 1.83 8.07
CA GLU A 202 10.76 0.41 8.34
C GLU A 202 11.99 0.17 9.25
N PRO A 203 11.99 0.73 10.46
CA PRO A 203 13.15 0.61 11.35
C PRO A 203 13.50 -0.84 11.68
N ASP A 204 12.53 -1.72 11.75
CA ASP A 204 12.68 -3.15 12.01
C ASP A 204 13.33 -3.91 10.83
N LEU A 205 13.33 -3.34 9.63
CA LEU A 205 13.99 -3.86 8.43
C LEU A 205 15.25 -3.03 8.10
N PHE A 206 15.09 -1.74 7.82
CA PHE A 206 16.18 -0.87 7.41
C PHE A 206 16.95 -0.31 8.62
N GLY A 207 18.03 -0.99 8.92
CA GLY A 207 18.91 -0.69 10.05
C GLY A 207 18.80 -1.68 11.20
N GLY A 208 17.82 -2.59 11.19
CA GLY A 208 17.62 -3.60 12.23
C GLY A 208 17.43 -2.97 13.61
N TRP A 209 16.73 -1.83 13.65
CA TRP A 209 16.40 -1.13 14.89
C TRP A 209 15.45 -1.97 15.74
N LYS A 210 15.58 -1.85 17.04
CA LYS A 210 14.72 -2.49 18.05
C LYS A 210 14.26 -1.44 19.03
N THR A 211 13.39 -1.80 19.93
CA THR A 211 13.00 -0.93 21.04
C THR A 211 13.96 -1.05 22.25
N TYR A 212 15.16 -1.60 22.04
CA TYR A 212 16.20 -1.82 23.05
C TYR A 212 17.58 -1.99 22.39
N GLY A 213 18.67 -2.01 23.19
CA GLY A 213 20.04 -2.24 22.73
C GLY A 213 20.67 -1.02 22.04
N ASP A 214 21.75 -1.25 21.27
CA ASP A 214 22.54 -0.17 20.68
C ASP A 214 21.79 0.57 19.56
N ARG A 215 21.09 -0.18 18.71
CA ARG A 215 20.19 0.37 17.68
C ARG A 215 18.78 0.51 18.24
N ASN A 216 18.64 1.42 19.21
CA ASN A 216 17.39 1.64 19.92
C ASN A 216 16.53 2.72 19.24
N TYR A 217 15.43 2.32 18.66
CA TYR A 217 14.46 3.23 18.03
C TYR A 217 13.88 4.25 19.02
N LEU A 218 13.78 3.92 20.31
CA LEU A 218 13.31 4.88 21.33
C LEU A 218 14.26 6.07 21.46
N ASN A 219 15.57 5.86 21.29
CA ASN A 219 16.54 6.97 21.24
C ASN A 219 16.32 7.82 19.98
N LEU A 220 16.17 7.16 18.82
CA LEU A 220 15.87 7.85 17.55
C LEU A 220 14.63 8.74 17.67
N TYR A 221 13.53 8.19 18.22
CA TYR A 221 12.29 8.91 18.42
C TYR A 221 12.42 10.04 19.46
N SER A 222 13.08 9.79 20.59
CA SER A 222 13.24 10.78 21.66
C SER A 222 14.01 12.02 21.22
N TYR A 223 15.09 11.83 20.45
CA TYR A 223 15.85 12.96 19.93
C TYR A 223 15.12 13.67 18.80
N ALA A 224 14.35 12.96 17.99
CA ALA A 224 13.45 13.57 17.02
C ALA A 224 12.35 14.42 17.72
N ASP A 225 11.77 13.92 18.81
CA ASP A 225 10.82 14.68 19.63
C ASP A 225 11.43 15.93 20.25
N ARG A 226 12.68 15.85 20.76
CA ARG A 226 13.39 17.05 21.26
C ARG A 226 13.59 18.08 20.14
N GLY A 227 13.91 17.63 18.93
CA GLY A 227 14.06 18.50 17.77
C GLY A 227 12.75 19.21 17.42
N GLN A 228 11.65 18.49 17.29
CA GLN A 228 10.34 19.09 16.98
C GLN A 228 9.86 20.09 18.05
N LYS A 229 10.18 19.89 19.33
CA LYS A 229 9.85 20.81 20.42
C LYS A 229 10.56 22.17 20.35
N GLN A 230 11.68 22.24 19.64
CA GLN A 230 12.49 23.47 19.46
C GLN A 230 12.03 24.31 18.27
N VAL A 231 11.14 23.81 17.42
CA VAL A 231 10.60 24.53 16.25
C VAL A 231 9.78 25.74 16.70
N ARG A 232 9.89 26.86 16.00
CA ARG A 232 9.21 28.11 16.33
C ARG A 232 8.38 28.62 15.16
N GLY A 233 7.21 29.18 15.47
CA GLY A 233 6.36 29.85 14.50
C GLY A 233 5.88 28.93 13.37
N ALA A 234 5.83 27.63 13.57
CA ALA A 234 5.38 26.68 12.57
C ALA A 234 3.87 26.72 12.36
N GLN A 235 3.44 26.44 11.14
CA GLN A 235 2.05 26.09 10.85
C GLN A 235 1.71 24.75 11.55
N PRO A 236 0.42 24.45 11.77
CA PRO A 236 0.01 23.16 12.32
C PRO A 236 0.60 21.98 11.52
N TYR A 237 1.15 20.99 12.24
CA TYR A 237 1.69 19.76 11.68
C TYR A 237 1.41 18.58 12.61
N GLN A 238 1.51 17.35 12.10
CA GLN A 238 1.46 16.13 12.90
C GLN A 238 2.85 15.49 12.97
N PHE A 239 3.09 14.73 14.06
CA PHE A 239 4.36 14.07 14.33
C PHE A 239 4.09 12.69 14.95
N GLY A 240 4.72 11.64 14.43
CA GLY A 240 4.52 10.25 14.90
C GLY A 240 5.45 9.25 14.23
N GLY A 241 5.03 8.03 14.16
CA GLY A 241 5.75 6.87 13.61
C GLY A 241 5.22 5.56 14.20
N PRO A 242 5.92 4.44 14.06
CA PRO A 242 7.30 4.25 13.58
C PRO A 242 7.44 3.76 12.12
N ALA A 243 6.35 3.58 11.37
CA ALA A 243 6.37 2.99 10.04
C ALA A 243 7.02 1.58 9.98
N ILE A 244 6.71 0.73 10.94
CA ILE A 244 7.22 -0.65 10.98
C ILE A 244 6.61 -1.52 9.87
N THR A 245 7.32 -2.55 9.43
CA THR A 245 6.94 -3.42 8.30
C THR A 245 5.61 -4.13 8.47
N ALA A 246 5.12 -4.30 9.70
CA ALA A 246 3.81 -4.84 10.02
C ALA A 246 3.35 -4.37 11.41
N LEU A 247 2.07 -4.58 11.74
CA LEU A 247 1.54 -4.24 13.06
C LEU A 247 2.06 -5.21 14.13
N TYR A 248 3.04 -4.78 14.93
CA TYR A 248 3.61 -5.56 16.03
C TYR A 248 3.21 -4.98 17.38
N LYS A 249 2.59 -5.81 18.23
CA LYS A 249 2.11 -5.40 19.54
C LYS A 249 3.21 -4.88 20.46
N ASN A 250 4.37 -5.53 20.47
CA ASN A 250 5.51 -5.11 21.29
C ASN A 250 6.02 -3.71 20.92
N TRP A 251 6.01 -3.34 19.62
CA TRP A 251 6.35 -2.00 19.17
C TRP A 251 5.28 -0.99 19.60
N PHE A 252 4.00 -1.32 19.39
CA PHE A 252 2.90 -0.47 19.81
C PHE A 252 2.96 -0.17 21.31
N ASP A 253 2.98 -1.22 22.15
CA ASP A 253 2.98 -1.10 23.59
C ASP A 253 4.21 -0.32 24.10
N THR A 254 5.41 -0.66 23.59
CA THR A 254 6.65 -0.05 24.08
C THR A 254 6.73 1.43 23.69
N LEU A 255 6.48 1.76 22.42
CA LEU A 255 6.60 3.13 21.94
C LEU A 255 5.54 4.05 22.57
N THR A 256 4.27 3.62 22.61
CA THR A 256 3.18 4.43 23.22
C THR A 256 3.38 4.62 24.71
N LYS A 257 3.81 3.58 25.44
CA LYS A 257 4.15 3.69 26.85
C LYS A 257 5.28 4.68 27.10
N GLN A 258 6.37 4.58 26.32
CA GLN A 258 7.51 5.49 26.46
C GLN A 258 7.15 6.93 26.07
N ALA A 259 6.33 7.12 25.05
CA ALA A 259 5.83 8.43 24.66
C ALA A 259 5.03 9.08 25.81
N GLN A 260 4.11 8.34 26.43
CA GLN A 260 3.33 8.83 27.57
C GLN A 260 4.20 9.13 28.80
N GLN A 261 5.12 8.23 29.16
CA GLN A 261 5.97 8.39 30.35
C GLN A 261 6.93 9.57 30.25
N ASN A 262 7.43 9.87 29.04
CA ASN A 262 8.41 10.92 28.81
C ASN A 262 7.81 12.20 28.20
N GLY A 263 6.50 12.26 27.99
CA GLY A 263 5.82 13.38 27.37
C GLY A 263 6.29 13.65 25.93
N TRP A 264 6.60 12.58 25.18
CA TRP A 264 6.89 12.72 23.74
C TRP A 264 5.62 12.96 22.96
N ARG A 265 5.70 13.83 21.96
CA ARG A 265 4.58 14.04 21.05
C ARG A 265 4.39 12.81 20.18
N MET A 266 3.16 12.33 20.08
CA MET A 266 2.78 11.21 19.23
C MET A 266 1.34 11.39 18.78
N ASP A 267 1.17 12.00 17.61
CA ASP A 267 -0.16 12.27 17.05
C ASP A 267 -0.75 11.02 16.37
N PHE A 268 0.11 10.12 15.88
CA PHE A 268 -0.28 8.87 15.23
C PHE A 268 0.72 7.73 15.47
N PHE A 269 0.22 6.50 15.35
CA PHE A 269 1.03 5.30 15.22
C PHE A 269 0.91 4.75 13.80
N SER A 270 2.03 4.36 13.18
CA SER A 270 2.05 3.92 11.79
C SER A 270 2.76 2.58 11.57
N TRP A 271 2.27 1.86 10.56
CA TRP A 271 2.87 0.61 10.08
C TRP A 271 2.61 0.43 8.59
N HIS A 272 3.30 -0.52 7.96
CA HIS A 272 3.06 -0.97 6.60
C HIS A 272 2.25 -2.25 6.58
N ARG A 273 1.59 -2.53 5.46
CA ARG A 273 0.91 -3.81 5.26
C ARG A 273 0.93 -4.22 3.78
N TYR A 274 1.68 -5.28 3.52
CA TYR A 274 1.62 -6.00 2.25
C TYR A 274 1.02 -7.38 2.51
N ASN A 275 -0.13 -7.67 1.92
CA ASN A 275 -0.78 -8.97 2.07
C ASN A 275 -1.79 -9.21 0.94
N LYS A 276 -1.83 -10.45 0.41
CA LYS A 276 -2.83 -10.88 -0.57
C LYS A 276 -4.21 -11.10 0.06
N ASP A 277 -4.27 -11.42 1.34
CA ASP A 277 -5.54 -11.52 2.09
C ASP A 277 -6.00 -10.13 2.54
N VAL A 278 -7.08 -9.62 1.91
CA VAL A 278 -7.65 -8.30 2.25
C VAL A 278 -8.25 -8.26 3.67
N GLU A 279 -8.65 -9.41 4.23
CA GLU A 279 -9.15 -9.49 5.60
C GLU A 279 -8.05 -9.18 6.63
N GLN A 280 -6.76 -9.36 6.28
CA GLN A 280 -5.66 -9.02 7.17
C GLN A 280 -5.60 -7.53 7.48
N PHE A 281 -5.95 -6.68 6.52
CA PHE A 281 -6.00 -5.22 6.73
C PHE A 281 -7.07 -4.88 7.76
N ARG A 282 -8.27 -5.49 7.65
CA ARG A 282 -9.34 -5.30 8.64
C ARG A 282 -8.91 -5.78 10.04
N LYS A 283 -8.28 -6.95 10.12
CA LYS A 283 -7.77 -7.49 11.40
C LYS A 283 -6.74 -6.56 12.03
N ASP A 284 -5.85 -5.96 11.25
CA ASP A 284 -4.83 -5.05 11.76
C ASP A 284 -5.43 -3.82 12.44
N PHE A 285 -6.33 -3.12 11.77
CA PHE A 285 -6.88 -1.91 12.38
C PHE A 285 -7.88 -2.20 13.52
N GLU A 286 -8.62 -3.31 13.47
CA GLU A 286 -9.45 -3.77 14.59
C GLU A 286 -8.56 -4.06 15.82
N GLN A 287 -7.44 -4.74 15.60
CA GLN A 287 -6.49 -5.05 16.66
C GLN A 287 -5.81 -3.78 17.22
N ALA A 288 -5.35 -2.87 16.35
CA ALA A 288 -4.77 -1.61 16.76
C ALA A 288 -5.79 -0.72 17.51
N ALA A 289 -7.04 -0.70 17.05
CA ALA A 289 -8.13 0.01 17.73
C ALA A 289 -8.43 -0.57 19.12
N GLN A 290 -8.39 -1.90 19.28
CA GLN A 290 -8.52 -2.56 20.59
C GLN A 290 -7.38 -2.17 21.52
N TRP A 291 -6.13 -2.17 21.06
CA TRP A 291 -4.98 -1.77 21.88
C TRP A 291 -5.06 -0.30 22.28
N LYS A 292 -5.48 0.56 21.36
CA LYS A 292 -5.74 1.98 21.63
C LYS A 292 -6.84 2.17 22.68
N ALA A 293 -7.97 1.48 22.54
CA ALA A 293 -9.10 1.56 23.46
C ALA A 293 -8.78 1.06 24.88
N ALA A 294 -7.85 0.10 25.00
CA ALA A 294 -7.37 -0.40 26.28
C ALA A 294 -6.53 0.64 27.07
N ASN A 295 -6.10 1.74 26.43
CA ASN A 295 -5.31 2.79 27.06
C ASN A 295 -5.99 4.17 26.87
N PRO A 296 -6.69 4.71 27.90
CA PRO A 296 -7.38 6.01 27.79
C PRO A 296 -6.49 7.18 27.38
N GLY A 297 -5.18 7.11 27.66
CA GLY A 297 -4.22 8.13 27.26
C GLY A 297 -3.94 8.17 25.74
N LEU A 298 -4.44 7.19 24.98
CA LEU A 298 -4.28 7.10 23.52
C LEU A 298 -5.55 7.47 22.73
N THR A 299 -6.58 8.01 23.38
CA THR A 299 -7.89 8.30 22.74
C THR A 299 -7.75 9.10 21.44
N ASN A 300 -6.83 10.07 21.40
CA ASN A 300 -6.61 10.94 20.23
C ASN A 300 -5.53 10.41 19.26
N LEU A 301 -4.89 9.28 19.55
CA LEU A 301 -3.88 8.69 18.67
C LEU A 301 -4.52 8.27 17.35
N GLN A 302 -4.01 8.77 16.23
CA GLN A 302 -4.43 8.32 14.91
C GLN A 302 -3.70 7.01 14.52
N LEU A 303 -4.32 6.24 13.64
CA LEU A 303 -3.79 4.98 13.13
C LEU A 303 -3.55 5.12 11.63
N HIS A 304 -2.29 4.99 11.20
CA HIS A 304 -1.90 5.15 9.80
C HIS A 304 -1.26 3.87 9.24
N ILE A 305 -1.72 3.42 8.06
CA ILE A 305 -1.01 2.43 7.24
C ILE A 305 -0.26 3.23 6.19
N THR A 306 1.05 3.42 6.38
CA THR A 306 1.82 4.38 5.57
C THR A 306 2.40 3.82 4.28
N GLU A 307 2.27 2.51 4.09
CA GLU A 307 2.38 1.82 2.81
C GLU A 307 1.47 0.60 2.77
N TYR A 308 0.79 0.37 1.64
CA TYR A 308 0.09 -0.90 1.44
C TYR A 308 0.03 -1.37 -0.02
N GLY A 309 -0.01 -2.69 -0.17
CA GLY A 309 -0.16 -3.39 -1.41
C GLY A 309 -0.43 -4.89 -1.20
N HIS A 310 -0.55 -5.65 -2.28
CA HIS A 310 -0.77 -7.09 -2.19
C HIS A 310 0.52 -7.89 -1.98
N ASP A 311 1.67 -7.33 -2.34
CA ASP A 311 2.97 -8.00 -2.25
C ASP A 311 4.07 -6.94 -2.10
N SER A 312 5.04 -7.17 -1.21
CA SER A 312 6.20 -6.29 -1.04
C SER A 312 7.29 -6.54 -2.09
N ASN A 313 7.17 -7.57 -2.90
CA ASN A 313 8.08 -7.86 -3.99
C ASN A 313 7.56 -7.29 -5.32
N ASN A 314 8.41 -7.27 -6.33
CA ASN A 314 8.09 -6.82 -7.70
C ASN A 314 7.10 -7.77 -8.42
N HIS A 315 5.86 -7.87 -7.91
CA HIS A 315 4.86 -8.83 -8.36
C HIS A 315 4.11 -8.32 -9.61
N PRO A 316 4.00 -9.11 -10.71
CA PRO A 316 3.36 -8.68 -11.96
C PRO A 316 1.86 -8.37 -11.82
N GLY A 317 1.20 -8.82 -10.78
CA GLY A 317 -0.20 -8.50 -10.47
C GLY A 317 -0.47 -7.00 -10.34
N TYR A 318 0.54 -6.19 -10.01
CA TYR A 318 0.40 -4.73 -9.95
C TYR A 318 0.06 -4.08 -11.29
N ASP A 319 0.38 -4.74 -12.41
CA ASP A 319 0.13 -4.26 -13.76
C ASP A 319 -1.24 -4.71 -14.32
N THR A 320 -2.05 -5.41 -13.55
CA THR A 320 -3.27 -6.08 -14.03
C THR A 320 -4.52 -5.72 -13.23
N GLY A 321 -5.68 -6.21 -13.65
CA GLY A 321 -6.94 -6.11 -12.89
C GLY A 321 -6.86 -6.72 -11.50
N TYR A 322 -5.96 -7.68 -11.27
CA TYR A 322 -5.69 -8.25 -9.93
C TYR A 322 -5.29 -7.17 -8.92
N GLY A 323 -4.28 -6.35 -9.25
CA GLY A 323 -3.84 -5.26 -8.38
C GLY A 323 -4.91 -4.19 -8.19
N ALA A 324 -5.71 -3.91 -9.23
CA ALA A 324 -6.83 -2.98 -9.14
C ALA A 324 -7.91 -3.47 -8.17
N ALA A 325 -8.32 -4.73 -8.30
CA ALA A 325 -9.34 -5.34 -7.44
C ALA A 325 -8.85 -5.46 -5.99
N HIS A 326 -7.59 -5.88 -5.77
CA HIS A 326 -6.99 -5.90 -4.44
C HIS A 326 -7.00 -4.52 -3.79
N THR A 327 -6.50 -3.49 -4.50
CA THR A 327 -6.46 -2.12 -3.98
C THR A 327 -7.86 -1.62 -3.62
N ALA A 328 -8.86 -1.90 -4.47
CA ALA A 328 -10.24 -1.49 -4.22
C ALA A 328 -10.85 -2.25 -3.03
N ALA A 329 -10.73 -3.58 -2.98
CA ALA A 329 -11.28 -4.40 -1.90
C ALA A 329 -10.67 -4.03 -0.55
N THR A 330 -9.34 -3.89 -0.48
CA THR A 330 -8.61 -3.45 0.72
C THR A 330 -9.07 -2.07 1.18
N SER A 331 -9.16 -1.11 0.24
CA SER A 331 -9.61 0.25 0.56
C SER A 331 -11.04 0.28 1.09
N ILE A 332 -11.95 -0.52 0.50
CA ILE A 332 -13.35 -0.64 0.95
C ILE A 332 -13.41 -1.16 2.39
N GLU A 333 -12.59 -2.17 2.74
CA GLU A 333 -12.54 -2.70 4.10
C GLU A 333 -11.99 -1.69 5.12
N MET A 334 -11.19 -0.72 4.70
CA MET A 334 -10.63 0.32 5.56
C MET A 334 -11.56 1.55 5.75
N VAL A 335 -12.66 1.67 4.99
CA VAL A 335 -13.56 2.83 5.08
C VAL A 335 -14.16 2.98 6.48
N GLY A 336 -13.89 4.12 7.11
CA GLY A 336 -14.40 4.46 8.44
C GLY A 336 -13.71 3.78 9.63
N SER A 337 -12.58 3.10 9.38
CA SER A 337 -11.87 2.34 10.41
C SER A 337 -10.42 2.79 10.59
N ILE A 338 -9.78 3.30 9.56
CA ILE A 338 -8.40 3.80 9.58
C ILE A 338 -8.40 5.31 9.30
N ASP A 339 -7.52 6.05 9.98
CA ASP A 339 -7.41 7.48 9.76
C ASP A 339 -6.77 7.79 8.41
N ARG A 340 -5.70 7.08 8.04
CA ARG A 340 -5.02 7.20 6.73
C ARG A 340 -4.45 5.86 6.27
N ALA A 341 -4.51 5.62 4.96
CA ALA A 341 -3.81 4.50 4.33
C ALA A 341 -3.20 4.94 3.00
N PHE A 342 -1.92 4.65 2.78
CA PHE A 342 -1.15 5.14 1.64
C PHE A 342 -0.94 4.03 0.61
N VAL A 343 -1.48 4.25 -0.57
CA VAL A 343 -1.27 3.36 -1.72
C VAL A 343 0.18 3.47 -2.16
N PHE A 344 0.93 2.41 -2.05
CA PHE A 344 2.30 2.33 -2.56
C PHE A 344 2.27 1.74 -3.97
N GLU A 345 2.69 2.46 -5.02
CA GLU A 345 3.24 3.82 -5.05
C GLU A 345 2.71 4.61 -6.26
N VAL A 346 3.07 5.90 -6.40
CA VAL A 346 2.61 6.76 -7.50
C VAL A 346 3.13 6.27 -8.84
N GLU A 347 4.42 5.98 -8.94
CA GLU A 347 5.13 5.66 -10.17
C GLU A 347 6.09 4.50 -9.97
N ASP A 348 6.15 3.58 -10.92
CA ASP A 348 7.09 2.47 -10.89
C ASP A 348 8.53 2.97 -10.77
N GLY A 349 9.34 2.27 -9.99
CA GLY A 349 10.77 2.47 -9.94
C GLY A 349 11.44 2.13 -11.27
N LYS A 350 12.71 2.50 -11.38
CA LYS A 350 13.59 2.14 -12.48
C LYS A 350 14.75 1.34 -11.91
N ASP A 351 15.04 0.18 -12.48
CA ASP A 351 16.14 -0.61 -11.99
C ASP A 351 17.49 0.10 -12.24
N PRO A 352 18.54 -0.26 -11.50
CA PRO A 352 19.87 0.34 -11.66
C PRO A 352 20.45 0.20 -13.07
N LYS A 353 19.93 -0.74 -13.87
CA LYS A 353 20.30 -0.96 -15.27
C LYS A 353 19.37 -0.24 -16.24
N GLY A 354 18.38 0.51 -15.74
CA GLY A 354 17.44 1.26 -16.54
C GLY A 354 16.37 0.42 -17.23
N GLN A 355 16.05 -0.76 -16.72
CA GLN A 355 15.02 -1.62 -17.29
C GLN A 355 13.63 -1.19 -16.81
N GLU A 356 12.66 -1.19 -17.72
CA GLU A 356 11.26 -1.01 -17.38
C GLU A 356 10.75 -2.12 -16.44
N ARG A 357 9.75 -1.79 -15.62
CA ARG A 357 9.06 -2.73 -14.71
C ARG A 357 9.93 -3.29 -13.58
N TRP A 358 10.88 -2.53 -13.14
CA TRP A 358 11.47 -2.67 -11.84
C TRP A 358 10.62 -1.91 -10.82
N GLY A 359 10.35 -2.50 -9.66
CA GLY A 359 9.49 -1.84 -8.66
C GLY A 359 8.09 -1.56 -9.21
N ARG A 360 7.32 -2.60 -9.57
CA ARG A 360 5.98 -2.49 -10.24
C ARG A 360 4.85 -1.97 -9.36
N TRP A 361 5.13 -1.43 -8.18
CA TRP A 361 4.10 -0.96 -7.25
C TRP A 361 3.36 0.30 -7.72
N GLY A 362 3.83 0.97 -8.75
CA GLY A 362 3.30 2.22 -9.27
C GLY A 362 1.85 2.15 -9.74
N LEU A 363 1.16 3.27 -9.63
CA LEU A 363 -0.10 3.56 -10.31
C LEU A 363 0.13 3.89 -11.78
N LEU A 364 1.32 4.40 -12.07
CA LEU A 364 1.84 4.72 -13.41
C LEU A 364 3.11 3.92 -13.66
N THR A 365 3.40 3.61 -14.93
CA THR A 365 4.75 3.19 -15.29
C THR A 365 5.72 4.36 -15.11
N ASN A 366 7.03 4.07 -15.02
CA ASN A 366 8.05 5.11 -14.89
C ASN A 366 7.95 6.16 -16.01
N GLN A 367 8.25 7.42 -15.67
CA GLN A 367 8.18 8.57 -16.60
C GLN A 367 9.03 8.36 -17.84
N GLU A 368 10.20 7.75 -17.72
CA GLU A 368 11.07 7.43 -18.85
C GLU A 368 10.45 6.41 -19.82
N PHE A 369 9.45 5.63 -19.35
CA PHE A 369 8.67 4.68 -20.15
C PHE A 369 7.24 5.19 -20.42
N GLY A 370 7.02 6.50 -20.38
CA GLY A 370 5.79 7.17 -20.80
C GLY A 370 4.77 7.43 -19.70
N ALA A 371 5.04 7.10 -18.45
CA ALA A 371 4.12 7.27 -17.32
C ALA A 371 2.72 6.70 -17.64
N ASN A 372 2.63 5.52 -18.22
CA ASN A 372 1.38 4.92 -18.67
C ASN A 372 0.49 4.56 -17.49
N ILE A 373 -0.81 4.81 -17.65
CA ILE A 373 -1.83 4.52 -16.62
C ILE A 373 -1.99 3.00 -16.48
N LYS A 374 -1.92 2.53 -15.24
CA LYS A 374 -2.10 1.12 -14.87
C LYS A 374 -3.52 0.88 -14.33
N PRO A 375 -4.01 -0.37 -14.28
CA PRO A 375 -5.36 -0.69 -13.77
C PRO A 375 -5.64 -0.18 -12.35
N ARG A 376 -4.64 -0.16 -11.46
CA ARG A 376 -4.76 0.39 -10.10
C ARG A 376 -5.10 1.88 -10.10
N TYR A 377 -4.52 2.65 -11.00
CA TYR A 377 -4.85 4.07 -11.18
C TYR A 377 -6.32 4.24 -11.57
N LEU A 378 -6.81 3.42 -12.52
CA LEU A 378 -8.21 3.46 -12.95
C LEU A 378 -9.15 3.11 -11.80
N ALA A 379 -8.77 2.14 -10.94
CA ALA A 379 -9.53 1.80 -9.74
C ALA A 379 -9.66 3.01 -8.79
N LEU A 380 -8.57 3.72 -8.49
CA LEU A 380 -8.63 4.92 -7.64
C LEU A 380 -9.49 6.03 -8.25
N ARG A 381 -9.38 6.26 -9.56
CA ARG A 381 -10.27 7.22 -10.26
C ARG A 381 -11.73 6.84 -10.14
N LEU A 382 -12.06 5.56 -10.33
CA LEU A 382 -13.43 5.06 -10.22
C LEU A 382 -13.94 5.20 -8.78
N MET A 383 -13.12 4.83 -7.79
CA MET A 383 -13.44 4.91 -6.37
C MET A 383 -13.65 6.35 -5.90
N ASN A 384 -12.97 7.33 -6.49
CA ASN A 384 -13.13 8.73 -6.14
C ASN A 384 -14.52 9.29 -6.50
N ARG A 385 -15.29 8.58 -7.34
CA ARG A 385 -16.67 8.99 -7.73
C ARG A 385 -17.64 8.91 -6.56
N ILE A 386 -17.48 7.94 -5.63
CA ILE A 386 -18.40 7.81 -4.50
C ILE A 386 -18.29 9.02 -3.56
N THR A 387 -19.42 9.61 -3.16
CA THR A 387 -19.42 10.82 -2.32
C THR A 387 -20.62 10.79 -1.35
N GLY A 388 -20.67 11.76 -0.43
CA GLY A 388 -21.77 11.93 0.53
C GLY A 388 -21.60 11.15 1.81
N ASN A 389 -22.67 10.66 2.40
CA ASN A 389 -22.66 9.93 3.65
C ASN A 389 -22.73 8.42 3.42
N ARG A 390 -21.92 7.68 4.17
CA ARG A 390 -21.91 6.22 4.13
C ARG A 390 -23.23 5.65 4.60
N LEU A 391 -23.76 4.67 3.86
CA LEU A 391 -24.98 3.95 4.20
C LEU A 391 -24.66 2.63 4.91
N GLN A 392 -25.59 2.19 5.73
CA GLN A 392 -25.56 0.84 6.29
C GLN A 392 -25.67 -0.19 5.15
N LEU A 393 -24.70 -1.12 5.14
CA LEU A 393 -24.61 -2.18 4.16
C LEU A 393 -24.23 -3.49 4.86
N THR A 394 -24.86 -4.58 4.45
CA THR A 394 -24.60 -5.95 4.90
C THR A 394 -24.47 -6.91 3.72
N GLY A 395 -24.10 -8.15 3.99
CA GLY A 395 -24.08 -9.22 2.99
C GLY A 395 -22.86 -9.22 2.07
N LYS A 396 -21.73 -8.60 2.48
CA LYS A 396 -20.44 -8.80 1.80
C LYS A 396 -20.06 -10.27 1.81
N GLY A 397 -19.49 -10.74 0.70
CA GLY A 397 -18.99 -12.11 0.56
C GLY A 397 -17.49 -12.25 0.84
N THR A 398 -17.01 -13.46 0.64
CA THR A 398 -15.56 -13.75 0.71
C THR A 398 -14.79 -12.93 -0.32
N TRP A 399 -15.27 -12.89 -1.57
CA TRP A 399 -14.58 -12.25 -2.69
C TRP A 399 -15.11 -10.84 -2.99
N VAL A 400 -16.42 -10.63 -2.84
CA VAL A 400 -17.05 -9.34 -3.16
C VAL A 400 -17.13 -8.47 -1.91
N LYS A 401 -16.40 -7.35 -1.95
CA LYS A 401 -16.45 -6.27 -0.96
C LYS A 401 -17.23 -5.10 -1.52
N ALA A 402 -17.99 -4.42 -0.65
CA ALA A 402 -18.83 -3.32 -1.05
C ALA A 402 -18.90 -2.23 0.02
N VAL A 403 -19.11 -0.99 -0.43
CA VAL A 403 -19.48 0.15 0.39
C VAL A 403 -20.52 0.98 -0.36
N ALA A 404 -21.45 1.58 0.36
CA ALA A 404 -22.50 2.42 -0.21
C ALA A 404 -22.53 3.79 0.43
N ALA A 405 -23.00 4.79 -0.32
CA ALA A 405 -23.16 6.17 0.14
C ALA A 405 -24.46 6.79 -0.38
N LYS A 406 -24.98 7.76 0.37
CA LYS A 406 -26.06 8.67 -0.03
C LYS A 406 -25.44 9.97 -0.52
N ASN A 407 -25.73 10.32 -1.77
CA ASN A 407 -25.30 11.58 -2.39
C ASN A 407 -26.55 12.29 -2.95
N GLY A 408 -27.14 13.16 -2.16
CA GLY A 408 -28.43 13.79 -2.48
C GLY A 408 -29.52 12.74 -2.71
N LEU A 409 -30.06 12.68 -3.92
CA LEU A 409 -31.08 11.70 -4.30
C LEU A 409 -30.50 10.34 -4.73
N PHE A 410 -29.20 10.25 -4.94
CA PHE A 410 -28.57 9.07 -5.46
C PHE A 410 -28.12 8.12 -4.34
N THR A 411 -28.23 6.83 -4.59
CA THR A 411 -27.53 5.80 -3.83
C THR A 411 -26.34 5.33 -4.68
N GLU A 412 -25.15 5.54 -4.18
CA GLU A 412 -23.88 5.19 -4.85
C GLU A 412 -23.24 3.99 -4.16
N MET A 413 -22.59 3.12 -4.93
CA MET A 413 -21.90 1.95 -4.40
C MET A 413 -20.56 1.74 -5.11
N LEU A 414 -19.58 1.26 -4.37
CA LEU A 414 -18.38 0.63 -4.92
C LEU A 414 -18.42 -0.85 -4.61
N LEU A 415 -18.15 -1.67 -5.61
CA LEU A 415 -18.00 -3.11 -5.50
C LEU A 415 -16.63 -3.50 -6.04
N ALA A 416 -15.94 -4.40 -5.33
CA ALA A 416 -14.71 -5.04 -5.78
C ALA A 416 -14.85 -6.55 -5.60
N ASN A 417 -14.75 -7.29 -6.68
CA ASN A 417 -14.61 -8.74 -6.65
C ASN A 417 -13.11 -9.04 -6.73
N TYR A 418 -12.54 -9.48 -5.63
CA TYR A 418 -11.13 -9.84 -5.54
C TYR A 418 -10.99 -11.30 -5.11
N ASP A 419 -10.32 -12.06 -5.96
CA ASP A 419 -9.87 -13.42 -5.67
C ASP A 419 -8.37 -13.51 -5.86
N GLN A 420 -7.65 -13.94 -4.81
CA GLN A 420 -6.19 -14.08 -4.87
C GLN A 420 -5.72 -15.08 -5.95
N PHE A 421 -6.59 -15.98 -6.40
CA PHE A 421 -6.33 -16.96 -7.46
C PHE A 421 -6.86 -16.51 -8.84
N GLY A 422 -7.63 -15.43 -8.90
CA GLY A 422 -8.13 -14.86 -10.13
C GLY A 422 -9.22 -15.67 -10.85
N ALA A 423 -9.86 -16.61 -10.16
CA ALA A 423 -10.79 -17.56 -10.77
C ALA A 423 -12.27 -17.26 -10.47
N HIS A 424 -12.60 -16.56 -9.38
CA HIS A 424 -13.97 -16.41 -8.91
C HIS A 424 -14.70 -15.27 -9.63
N ALA A 425 -15.71 -15.61 -10.42
CA ALA A 425 -16.71 -14.67 -10.95
C ALA A 425 -18.05 -14.90 -10.23
N GLU A 426 -18.80 -13.84 -9.95
CA GLU A 426 -20.02 -13.92 -9.15
C GLU A 426 -21.14 -13.07 -9.71
N ASN A 427 -22.38 -13.61 -9.69
CA ASN A 427 -23.59 -12.84 -9.95
C ASN A 427 -24.16 -12.37 -8.62
N VAL A 428 -23.88 -11.13 -8.26
CA VAL A 428 -24.12 -10.55 -6.93
C VAL A 428 -25.57 -10.04 -6.82
N PRO A 429 -26.43 -10.63 -5.96
CA PRO A 429 -27.69 -10.05 -5.60
C PRO A 429 -27.50 -8.75 -4.82
N ILE A 430 -28.25 -7.71 -5.20
CA ILE A 430 -28.24 -6.41 -4.52
C ILE A 430 -29.67 -6.00 -4.24
N THR A 431 -29.97 -5.73 -2.97
CA THR A 431 -31.26 -5.23 -2.49
C THR A 431 -31.09 -3.84 -1.90
N PHE A 432 -31.79 -2.86 -2.44
CA PHE A 432 -31.92 -1.51 -1.86
C PHE A 432 -33.21 -1.46 -1.05
N LYS A 433 -33.09 -1.31 0.27
CA LYS A 433 -34.20 -1.13 1.22
C LYS A 433 -34.49 0.35 1.46
N ASN A 434 -35.73 0.62 1.90
CA ASN A 434 -36.19 1.96 2.23
C ASN A 434 -36.10 2.95 1.07
N VAL A 435 -36.19 2.47 -0.17
CA VAL A 435 -36.36 3.30 -1.37
C VAL A 435 -37.80 3.77 -1.50
N PHE A 436 -38.05 4.86 -2.24
CA PHE A 436 -39.39 5.27 -2.57
C PHE A 436 -39.95 4.39 -3.69
N PRO A 437 -41.28 4.07 -3.68
CA PRO A 437 -41.94 3.49 -4.87
C PRO A 437 -41.75 4.42 -6.07
N SER A 438 -41.01 3.97 -7.08
CA SER A 438 -40.71 4.76 -8.27
C SER A 438 -40.02 3.90 -9.33
N SER A 439 -39.84 4.51 -10.51
CA SER A 439 -38.88 4.03 -11.51
C SER A 439 -37.48 4.56 -11.21
N TYR A 440 -36.49 3.73 -11.51
CA TYR A 440 -35.08 3.99 -11.29
C TYR A 440 -34.27 3.61 -12.52
N GLN A 441 -33.11 4.21 -12.65
CA GLN A 441 -32.05 3.78 -13.55
C GLN A 441 -30.82 3.40 -12.74
N LEU A 442 -30.38 2.16 -12.85
CA LEU A 442 -29.10 1.73 -12.27
C LEU A 442 -27.99 1.92 -13.31
N GLU A 443 -27.11 2.87 -13.07
CA GLU A 443 -25.88 3.07 -13.83
C GLU A 443 -24.78 2.20 -13.24
N ILE A 444 -24.11 1.39 -14.08
CA ILE A 444 -23.03 0.50 -13.68
C ILE A 444 -21.81 0.87 -14.54
N THR A 445 -20.79 1.43 -13.90
CA THR A 445 -19.54 1.82 -14.55
C THR A 445 -18.44 0.83 -14.19
N ASP A 446 -17.76 0.27 -15.19
CA ASP A 446 -16.64 -0.64 -15.02
C ASP A 446 -15.30 0.10 -14.84
N LEU A 447 -14.23 -0.65 -14.64
CA LEU A 447 -12.88 -0.13 -14.48
C LEU A 447 -12.38 0.68 -15.68
N GLY A 448 -12.82 0.31 -16.90
CA GLY A 448 -12.48 1.02 -18.14
C GLY A 448 -13.25 2.32 -18.33
N GLY A 449 -14.23 2.61 -17.48
CA GLY A 449 -15.09 3.79 -17.55
C GLY A 449 -16.34 3.62 -18.41
N SER A 450 -16.57 2.41 -18.98
CA SER A 450 -17.80 2.12 -19.72
C SER A 450 -18.99 2.03 -18.75
N THR A 451 -20.10 2.69 -19.11
CA THR A 451 -21.30 2.73 -18.28
C THR A 451 -22.47 2.08 -19.00
N ARG A 452 -23.04 1.02 -18.43
CA ARG A 452 -24.33 0.46 -18.83
C ARG A 452 -25.43 0.93 -17.91
N ARG A 453 -26.66 1.01 -18.44
CA ARG A 453 -27.84 1.46 -17.73
C ARG A 453 -28.90 0.38 -17.71
N VAL A 454 -29.45 0.10 -16.53
CA VAL A 454 -30.46 -0.92 -16.32
C VAL A 454 -31.70 -0.21 -15.74
N PRO A 455 -32.85 -0.22 -16.46
CA PRO A 455 -34.09 0.30 -15.91
C PRO A 455 -34.61 -0.64 -14.83
N LEU A 456 -34.99 -0.08 -13.70
CA LEU A 456 -35.59 -0.78 -12.56
C LEU A 456 -36.83 -0.04 -12.09
N ALA A 457 -37.81 -0.75 -11.50
CA ALA A 457 -38.98 -0.12 -10.89
C ALA A 457 -39.44 -0.93 -9.69
N THR A 458 -40.06 -0.23 -8.74
CA THR A 458 -40.69 -0.87 -7.59
C THR A 458 -41.93 -0.11 -7.16
N THR A 459 -42.96 -0.86 -6.72
CA THR A 459 -44.17 -0.34 -6.05
C THR A 459 -44.06 -0.45 -4.53
N ALA A 460 -42.97 -1.06 -4.02
CA ALA A 460 -42.66 -1.29 -2.61
C ALA A 460 -41.50 -0.41 -2.15
N ALA A 461 -41.16 -0.48 -0.88
CA ALA A 461 -40.00 0.18 -0.30
C ALA A 461 -38.69 -0.61 -0.50
N GLU A 462 -38.70 -1.58 -1.41
CA GLU A 462 -37.55 -2.45 -1.69
C GLU A 462 -37.37 -2.62 -3.21
N LEU A 463 -36.09 -2.62 -3.66
CA LEU A 463 -35.72 -2.77 -5.05
C LEU A 463 -34.57 -3.76 -5.15
N ALA A 464 -34.78 -4.87 -5.86
CA ALA A 464 -33.75 -5.92 -6.02
C ALA A 464 -33.24 -5.97 -7.46
N THR A 465 -31.98 -6.33 -7.60
CA THR A 465 -31.29 -6.54 -8.89
C THR A 465 -30.12 -7.50 -8.73
N ASN A 466 -29.52 -7.91 -9.85
CA ASN A 466 -28.28 -8.70 -9.86
C ASN A 466 -27.23 -8.00 -10.70
N VAL A 467 -25.98 -8.06 -10.24
CA VAL A 467 -24.83 -7.50 -10.95
C VAL A 467 -23.77 -8.59 -11.12
N PHE A 468 -23.50 -8.96 -12.37
CA PHE A 468 -22.43 -9.89 -12.66
C PHE A 468 -21.06 -9.19 -12.51
N MET A 469 -20.20 -9.75 -11.68
CA MET A 469 -18.84 -9.30 -11.43
C MET A 469 -17.83 -10.35 -11.90
N PRO A 470 -17.08 -10.07 -12.99
CA PRO A 470 -15.95 -10.91 -13.37
C PRO A 470 -14.92 -11.04 -12.23
N ALA A 471 -14.08 -12.07 -12.30
CA ALA A 471 -12.94 -12.19 -11.39
C ALA A 471 -12.05 -10.94 -11.48
N ASN A 472 -11.56 -10.49 -10.32
CA ASN A 472 -10.67 -9.34 -10.19
C ASN A 472 -11.18 -8.08 -10.90
N SER A 473 -12.41 -7.70 -10.59
CA SER A 473 -13.12 -6.54 -11.17
C SER A 473 -13.51 -5.51 -10.12
N VAL A 474 -13.65 -4.25 -10.57
CA VAL A 474 -14.12 -3.13 -9.75
C VAL A 474 -15.23 -2.41 -10.51
N MET A 475 -16.31 -2.09 -9.81
CA MET A 475 -17.47 -1.39 -10.38
C MET A 475 -17.94 -0.27 -9.47
N PHE A 476 -18.38 0.82 -10.08
CA PHE A 476 -19.13 1.88 -9.44
C PHE A 476 -20.58 1.83 -9.91
N LEU A 477 -21.51 1.79 -8.97
CA LEU A 477 -22.93 1.78 -9.23
C LEU A 477 -23.56 3.08 -8.73
N ARG A 478 -24.54 3.59 -9.49
CA ARG A 478 -25.38 4.72 -9.07
C ARG A 478 -26.83 4.42 -9.36
N LEU A 479 -27.67 4.37 -8.33
CA LEU A 479 -29.11 4.27 -8.43
C LEU A 479 -29.71 5.67 -8.53
N VAL A 480 -30.27 5.98 -9.68
CA VAL A 480 -30.82 7.31 -10.04
C VAL A 480 -32.35 7.21 -10.08
N PRO A 481 -33.11 7.96 -9.25
CA PRO A 481 -34.56 8.05 -9.41
C PRO A 481 -34.91 8.69 -10.77
N THR A 482 -35.93 8.14 -11.42
CA THR A 482 -36.46 8.69 -12.69
C THR A 482 -37.82 9.37 -12.42
N PRO A 483 -37.83 10.70 -12.20
CA PRO A 483 -39.09 11.43 -11.90
C PRO A 483 -40.07 11.34 -13.06
N GLY A 484 -41.35 11.11 -12.77
CA GLY A 484 -42.44 11.15 -13.74
C GLY A 484 -42.66 9.89 -14.61
N ALA A 485 -41.83 8.86 -14.45
CA ALA A 485 -42.15 7.57 -15.05
C ALA A 485 -43.24 6.87 -14.22
N ALA A 486 -44.39 6.54 -14.85
CA ALA A 486 -45.44 5.75 -14.18
C ALA A 486 -44.85 4.42 -13.68
N VAL A 487 -45.12 4.09 -12.42
CA VAL A 487 -44.76 2.77 -11.89
C VAL A 487 -45.57 1.74 -12.69
N PRO A 488 -44.93 0.72 -13.31
CA PRO A 488 -45.70 -0.32 -14.01
C PRO A 488 -46.71 -0.94 -13.06
N ALA A 489 -47.94 -1.11 -13.51
CA ALA A 489 -48.95 -1.85 -12.76
C ALA A 489 -48.44 -3.27 -12.47
N PRO A 490 -48.70 -3.82 -11.28
CA PRO A 490 -48.31 -5.21 -11.00
C PRO A 490 -48.93 -6.12 -12.07
N ALA A 491 -48.11 -7.05 -12.59
CA ALA A 491 -48.64 -8.08 -13.49
C ALA A 491 -49.80 -8.77 -12.78
N ALA A 492 -50.95 -8.84 -13.47
CA ALA A 492 -52.11 -9.56 -12.95
C ALA A 492 -51.74 -11.02 -12.67
N PRO A 493 -52.30 -11.64 -11.59
CA PRO A 493 -51.95 -12.98 -11.14
C PRO A 493 -52.25 -14.06 -12.18
#